data_e6766a3810b6bbea6e2a740d86524512
#
_entry.id   e6766a3810b6bbea6e2a740d86524512
#
_cell.length_a   1.000
_cell.length_b   1.000
_cell.length_c   1.000
_cell.angle_alpha   90.00
_cell.angle_beta   90.00
_cell.angle_gamma   90.00
#
_symmetry.space_group_name_H-M   'P 1'
#
loop_
_entity.id
_entity.type
_entity.pdbx_description
1 polymer ?
#
loop_
_entity_poly.entity_id
_entity_poly.type
_entity_poly.pdbx_seq_one_letter_code
_entity_poly.pdbx_strand_id
1 'polypeptide(L)'
;MKKLNKKMVLIVSVLVIQCLGIWTLWGNTALKVNEYKILSDKIPEAFSGFWIAQVADLHNAEFGEDNEMLIELLFQTDPDMIVITGDLIDSRQTDIEIALDFAGKAVQIAPVYYVTGNHEARIPEYAELKMGLTEAGVTVLENQKVQITKDGESITLMGIQDPSFRTDYLFGDAESVSRQAITSLQNKSDGFTVLLSHRPELFDLYVDTGVDLVFSGHAHGGQFRLPFVGGLVAPNQGFFPKYDAGQFVEKNTTMIVSRGVGDSIIPLRINNPPEIVVVELERK
;
A
#
# COMPACT_ATOMS: atom_id res chain seq x y z
N MET A 1 1.09 -44.62 31.00
CA MET A 1 0.96 -43.81 29.77
C MET A 1 0.88 -44.75 28.56
N LYS A 2 -0.24 -44.76 27.82
CA LYS A 2 -0.37 -45.57 26.59
C LYS A 2 0.58 -45.01 25.52
N LYS A 3 1.49 -45.88 25.01
CA LYS A 3 2.35 -45.51 23.87
C LYS A 3 1.46 -45.16 22.69
N LEU A 4 1.54 -43.95 22.16
CA LEU A 4 0.84 -43.54 20.92
C LEU A 4 1.26 -44.47 19.79
N ASN A 5 0.28 -44.96 19.02
CA ASN A 5 0.54 -45.85 17.87
C ASN A 5 1.30 -45.03 16.81
N LYS A 6 2.53 -45.47 16.46
CA LYS A 6 3.39 -44.77 15.49
C LYS A 6 2.69 -44.50 14.16
N LYS A 7 1.81 -45.42 13.70
CA LYS A 7 1.01 -45.21 12.48
C LYS A 7 0.01 -44.08 12.65
N MET A 8 -0.63 -43.95 13.81
CA MET A 8 -1.57 -42.88 14.10
C MET A 8 -0.85 -41.53 14.17
N VAL A 9 0.33 -41.47 14.78
CA VAL A 9 1.15 -40.26 14.82
C VAL A 9 1.53 -39.82 13.41
N LEU A 10 1.98 -40.75 12.56
CA LEU A 10 2.32 -40.45 11.16
C LEU A 10 1.10 -39.91 10.37
N ILE A 11 -0.06 -40.56 10.48
CA ILE A 11 -1.28 -40.11 9.81
C ILE A 11 -1.66 -38.68 10.27
N VAL A 12 -1.67 -38.44 11.57
CA VAL A 12 -1.98 -37.12 12.12
C VAL A 12 -0.97 -36.07 11.63
N SER A 13 0.32 -36.39 11.62
CA SER A 13 1.36 -35.48 11.12
C SER A 13 1.16 -35.13 9.64
N VAL A 14 0.83 -36.12 8.79
CA VAL A 14 0.55 -35.90 7.36
C VAL A 14 -0.68 -35.01 7.19
N LEU A 15 -1.76 -35.26 7.92
CA LEU A 15 -2.97 -34.44 7.86
C LEU A 15 -2.69 -32.98 8.32
N VAL A 16 -1.91 -32.80 9.37
CA VAL A 16 -1.52 -31.46 9.84
C VAL A 16 -0.71 -30.73 8.77
N ILE A 17 0.27 -31.39 8.16
CA ILE A 17 1.08 -30.79 7.08
C ILE A 17 0.20 -30.41 5.89
N GLN A 18 -0.73 -31.28 5.49
CA GLN A 18 -1.67 -30.97 4.39
C GLN A 18 -2.58 -29.78 4.74
N CYS A 19 -3.14 -29.73 5.95
CA CYS A 19 -3.97 -28.61 6.39
C CYS A 19 -3.18 -27.29 6.42
N LEU A 20 -1.94 -27.33 6.91
CA LEU A 20 -1.06 -26.17 6.90
C LEU A 20 -0.73 -25.72 5.47
N GLY A 21 -0.45 -26.67 4.57
CA GLY A 21 -0.21 -26.37 3.15
C GLY A 21 -1.43 -25.71 2.49
N ILE A 22 -2.62 -26.28 2.65
CA ILE A 22 -3.86 -25.72 2.11
C ILE A 22 -4.12 -24.32 2.70
N TRP A 23 -3.97 -24.17 4.01
CA TRP A 23 -4.16 -22.88 4.69
C TRP A 23 -3.18 -21.81 4.20
N THR A 24 -1.93 -22.18 3.97
CA THR A 24 -0.92 -21.27 3.43
C THR A 24 -1.25 -20.87 2.00
N LEU A 25 -1.58 -21.83 1.10
CA LEU A 25 -1.98 -21.53 -0.27
C LEU A 25 -3.21 -20.61 -0.31
N TRP A 26 -4.23 -20.94 0.47
CA TRP A 26 -5.41 -20.09 0.56
C TRP A 26 -5.07 -18.69 1.09
N GLY A 27 -4.22 -18.59 2.11
CA GLY A 27 -3.80 -17.31 2.70
C GLY A 27 -2.97 -16.42 1.75
N ASN A 28 -2.37 -16.99 0.68
CA ASN A 28 -1.64 -16.22 -0.33
C ASN A 28 -2.54 -15.74 -1.48
N THR A 29 -3.71 -16.34 -1.66
CA THR A 29 -4.64 -16.01 -2.76
C THR A 29 -5.93 -15.34 -2.31
N ALA A 30 -6.24 -15.39 -1.02
CA ALA A 30 -7.46 -14.83 -0.45
C ALA A 30 -7.32 -13.33 -0.25
N LEU A 31 -7.67 -12.55 -1.29
CA LEU A 31 -7.78 -11.09 -1.20
C LEU A 31 -8.76 -10.71 -0.09
N LYS A 32 -8.41 -9.69 0.69
CA LYS A 32 -9.24 -9.11 1.74
C LYS A 32 -9.42 -7.62 1.54
N VAL A 33 -10.53 -7.11 2.03
CA VAL A 33 -10.76 -5.68 2.24
C VAL A 33 -10.65 -5.40 3.73
N ASN A 34 -9.79 -4.45 4.09
CA ASN A 34 -9.72 -3.92 5.45
C ASN A 34 -10.14 -2.45 5.44
N GLU A 35 -11.11 -2.12 6.28
CA GLU A 35 -11.71 -0.79 6.33
C GLU A 35 -11.24 -0.02 7.57
N TYR A 36 -10.98 1.26 7.38
CA TYR A 36 -10.61 2.20 8.43
C TYR A 36 -11.45 3.47 8.32
N LYS A 37 -11.68 4.14 9.43
CA LYS A 37 -12.39 5.41 9.49
C LYS A 37 -11.48 6.49 10.07
N ILE A 38 -11.36 7.60 9.36
CA ILE A 38 -10.57 8.76 9.77
C ILE A 38 -11.51 9.89 10.16
N LEU A 39 -11.41 10.28 11.43
CA LEU A 39 -12.21 11.35 12.01
C LEU A 39 -11.35 12.61 12.22
N SER A 40 -11.71 13.74 11.60
CA SER A 40 -10.99 15.00 11.79
C SER A 40 -11.90 16.21 11.58
N ASP A 41 -11.75 17.23 12.43
CA ASP A 41 -12.42 18.53 12.24
C ASP A 41 -11.92 19.28 11.00
N LYS A 42 -10.75 18.91 10.47
CA LYS A 42 -10.18 19.51 9.26
C LYS A 42 -10.80 18.95 7.97
N ILE A 43 -11.48 17.78 8.02
CA ILE A 43 -12.15 17.22 6.86
C ILE A 43 -13.33 18.13 6.52
N PRO A 44 -13.39 18.64 5.24
CA PRO A 44 -14.51 19.45 4.82
C PRO A 44 -15.82 18.63 4.84
N GLU A 45 -16.97 19.30 5.01
CA GLU A 45 -18.27 18.64 5.10
C GLU A 45 -18.59 17.78 3.85
N ALA A 46 -18.24 18.29 2.68
CA ALA A 46 -18.43 17.59 1.41
C ALA A 46 -17.66 16.25 1.32
N PHE A 47 -16.63 16.08 2.16
CA PHE A 47 -15.81 14.86 2.21
C PHE A 47 -16.21 13.91 3.36
N SER A 48 -17.25 14.23 4.13
CA SER A 48 -17.82 13.27 5.09
C SER A 48 -18.47 12.14 4.31
N GLY A 49 -18.06 10.89 4.59
CA GLY A 49 -18.45 9.72 3.80
C GLY A 49 -17.71 9.57 2.47
N PHE A 50 -16.53 10.19 2.30
CA PHE A 50 -15.66 10.00 1.13
C PHE A 50 -14.77 8.77 1.29
N TRP A 51 -14.80 7.87 0.31
CA TRP A 51 -14.13 6.58 0.36
C TRP A 51 -12.88 6.57 -0.52
N ILE A 52 -11.74 6.18 0.08
CA ILE A 52 -10.43 6.06 -0.59
C ILE A 52 -10.02 4.61 -0.56
N ALA A 53 -9.88 3.97 -1.72
CA ALA A 53 -9.30 2.63 -1.81
C ALA A 53 -7.81 2.70 -2.06
N GLN A 54 -7.01 1.95 -1.30
CA GLN A 54 -5.56 1.83 -1.48
C GLN A 54 -5.20 0.44 -2.00
N VAL A 55 -4.44 0.42 -3.09
CA VAL A 55 -3.70 -0.75 -3.58
C VAL A 55 -2.21 -0.45 -3.48
N ALA A 56 -1.44 -1.41 -2.97
CA ALA A 56 0.01 -1.27 -2.82
C ALA A 56 0.71 -2.56 -3.20
N ASP A 57 1.96 -2.45 -3.63
CA ASP A 57 2.86 -3.58 -3.76
C ASP A 57 2.25 -4.71 -4.62
N LEU A 58 1.83 -4.39 -5.85
CA LEU A 58 1.26 -5.37 -6.79
C LEU A 58 2.33 -6.37 -7.26
N HIS A 59 3.57 -5.91 -7.48
CA HIS A 59 4.72 -6.74 -7.86
C HIS A 59 4.42 -7.75 -8.97
N ASN A 60 3.72 -7.32 -10.01
CA ASN A 60 3.27 -8.15 -11.14
C ASN A 60 2.38 -9.34 -10.71
N ALA A 61 1.74 -9.27 -9.54
CA ALA A 61 0.81 -10.32 -9.13
C ALA A 61 -0.46 -10.26 -9.97
N GLU A 62 -1.00 -11.44 -10.26
CA GLU A 62 -2.27 -11.59 -10.97
C GLU A 62 -3.25 -12.39 -10.10
N PHE A 63 -4.44 -11.83 -9.90
CA PHE A 63 -5.55 -12.45 -9.18
C PHE A 63 -6.69 -12.77 -10.14
N GLY A 64 -6.69 -14.00 -10.66
CA GLY A 64 -7.51 -14.39 -11.80
C GLY A 64 -6.87 -13.99 -13.12
N GLU A 65 -7.56 -14.20 -14.24
CA GLU A 65 -7.09 -13.76 -15.57
C GLU A 65 -7.11 -12.23 -15.61
N ASP A 66 -5.99 -11.60 -15.98
CA ASP A 66 -5.87 -10.14 -16.10
C ASP A 66 -6.34 -9.37 -14.84
N ASN A 67 -6.06 -9.89 -13.66
CA ASN A 67 -6.44 -9.30 -12.38
C ASN A 67 -7.97 -9.11 -12.15
N GLU A 68 -8.82 -9.88 -12.83
CA GLU A 68 -10.29 -9.73 -12.73
C GLU A 68 -10.80 -9.82 -11.29
N MET A 69 -10.22 -10.71 -10.45
CA MET A 69 -10.65 -10.85 -9.05
C MET A 69 -10.27 -9.62 -8.20
N LEU A 70 -9.09 -9.04 -8.44
CA LEU A 70 -8.65 -7.83 -7.75
C LEU A 70 -9.49 -6.62 -8.16
N ILE A 71 -9.77 -6.48 -9.46
CA ILE A 71 -10.61 -5.40 -10.02
C ILE A 71 -12.06 -5.52 -9.54
N GLU A 72 -12.63 -6.72 -9.54
CA GLU A 72 -14.00 -6.95 -9.04
C GLU A 72 -14.10 -6.59 -7.55
N LEU A 73 -13.12 -7.01 -6.75
CA LEU A 73 -13.10 -6.67 -5.33
C LEU A 73 -12.95 -5.17 -5.11
N LEU A 74 -12.09 -4.49 -5.91
CA LEU A 74 -11.91 -3.05 -5.87
C LEU A 74 -13.19 -2.31 -6.26
N PHE A 75 -13.88 -2.77 -7.31
CA PHE A 75 -15.17 -2.22 -7.74
C PHE A 75 -16.24 -2.35 -6.64
N GLN A 76 -16.28 -3.48 -5.92
CA GLN A 76 -17.24 -3.71 -4.83
C GLN A 76 -17.04 -2.77 -3.63
N THR A 77 -15.86 -2.15 -3.48
CA THR A 77 -15.62 -1.16 -2.42
C THR A 77 -16.23 0.20 -2.73
N ASP A 78 -16.72 0.44 -3.94
CA ASP A 78 -17.36 1.69 -4.42
C ASP A 78 -16.60 2.96 -4.00
N PRO A 79 -15.30 3.07 -4.35
CA PRO A 79 -14.47 4.17 -3.87
C PRO A 79 -14.70 5.47 -4.65
N ASP A 80 -14.64 6.62 -3.98
CA ASP A 80 -14.62 7.93 -4.64
C ASP A 80 -13.26 8.21 -5.32
N MET A 81 -12.18 7.61 -4.82
CA MET A 81 -10.87 7.63 -5.48
C MET A 81 -10.02 6.40 -5.10
N ILE A 82 -9.08 6.05 -5.97
CA ILE A 82 -8.11 4.97 -5.77
C ILE A 82 -6.72 5.58 -5.64
N VAL A 83 -5.95 5.11 -4.66
CA VAL A 83 -4.56 5.49 -4.47
C VAL A 83 -3.66 4.26 -4.60
N ILE A 84 -2.59 4.37 -5.38
CA ILE A 84 -1.60 3.31 -5.57
C ILE A 84 -0.29 3.79 -4.95
N THR A 85 0.19 3.07 -3.93
CA THR A 85 1.32 3.52 -3.12
C THR A 85 2.62 2.78 -3.42
N GLY A 86 2.92 2.61 -4.72
CA GLY A 86 4.19 2.11 -5.24
C GLY A 86 4.28 0.61 -5.40
N ASP A 87 5.41 0.18 -5.95
CA ASP A 87 5.76 -1.19 -6.24
C ASP A 87 4.68 -1.94 -7.04
N LEU A 88 4.19 -1.28 -8.13
CA LEU A 88 3.30 -1.93 -9.10
C LEU A 88 4.01 -3.07 -9.84
N ILE A 89 5.31 -2.91 -10.08
CA ILE A 89 6.14 -3.90 -10.78
C ILE A 89 7.13 -4.60 -9.83
N ASP A 90 7.58 -5.78 -10.21
CA ASP A 90 8.73 -6.43 -9.58
C ASP A 90 10.00 -6.20 -10.41
N SER A 91 10.97 -5.49 -9.83
CA SER A 91 12.23 -5.18 -10.51
C SER A 91 13.13 -6.41 -10.80
N ARG A 92 12.80 -7.58 -10.25
CA ARG A 92 13.52 -8.84 -10.49
C ARG A 92 12.98 -9.60 -11.71
N GLN A 93 11.72 -9.39 -12.04
CA GLN A 93 11.01 -9.99 -13.16
C GLN A 93 10.03 -8.94 -13.70
N THR A 94 10.59 -7.88 -14.32
CA THR A 94 9.80 -6.73 -14.76
C THR A 94 8.83 -7.13 -15.85
N ASP A 95 7.54 -6.85 -15.62
CA ASP A 95 6.49 -6.93 -16.60
C ASP A 95 5.56 -5.72 -16.40
N ILE A 96 5.74 -4.70 -17.24
CA ILE A 96 4.97 -3.46 -17.13
C ILE A 96 3.54 -3.62 -17.65
N GLU A 97 3.27 -4.60 -18.51
CA GLU A 97 1.94 -4.82 -19.10
C GLU A 97 0.91 -5.18 -18.02
N ILE A 98 1.29 -6.01 -17.04
CA ILE A 98 0.42 -6.36 -15.90
C ILE A 98 0.02 -5.10 -15.11
N ALA A 99 0.99 -4.22 -14.85
CA ALA A 99 0.74 -2.96 -14.15
C ALA A 99 -0.16 -2.01 -14.95
N LEU A 100 0.06 -1.93 -16.27
CA LEU A 100 -0.71 -1.07 -17.17
C LEU A 100 -2.14 -1.60 -17.37
N ASP A 101 -2.31 -2.91 -17.51
CA ASP A 101 -3.64 -3.54 -17.60
C ASP A 101 -4.44 -3.31 -16.32
N PHE A 102 -3.85 -3.57 -15.15
CA PHE A 102 -4.49 -3.27 -13.87
C PHE A 102 -4.89 -1.79 -13.76
N ALA A 103 -3.98 -0.87 -14.07
CA ALA A 103 -4.24 0.57 -13.99
C ALA A 103 -5.34 1.00 -14.96
N GLY A 104 -5.33 0.49 -16.19
CA GLY A 104 -6.35 0.77 -17.21
C GLY A 104 -7.75 0.31 -16.82
N LYS A 105 -7.86 -0.77 -16.04
CA LYS A 105 -9.14 -1.24 -15.46
C LYS A 105 -9.52 -0.42 -14.22
N ALA A 106 -8.56 -0.09 -13.36
CA ALA A 106 -8.82 0.67 -12.14
C ALA A 106 -9.36 2.08 -12.41
N VAL A 107 -8.88 2.78 -13.45
CA VAL A 107 -9.38 4.12 -13.83
C VAL A 107 -10.83 4.12 -14.33
N GLN A 108 -11.39 2.96 -14.69
CA GLN A 108 -12.81 2.82 -15.04
C GLN A 108 -13.71 2.77 -13.80
N ILE A 109 -13.13 2.54 -12.61
CA ILE A 109 -13.87 2.48 -11.34
C ILE A 109 -13.95 3.87 -10.72
N ALA A 110 -12.79 4.53 -10.53
CA ALA A 110 -12.69 5.85 -9.92
C ALA A 110 -11.38 6.55 -10.35
N PRO A 111 -11.21 7.86 -10.12
CA PRO A 111 -9.93 8.55 -10.34
C PRO A 111 -8.79 7.86 -9.60
N VAL A 112 -7.68 7.59 -10.31
CA VAL A 112 -6.51 6.87 -9.79
C VAL A 112 -5.33 7.82 -9.63
N TYR A 113 -4.70 7.79 -8.45
CA TYR A 113 -3.49 8.53 -8.12
C TYR A 113 -2.38 7.56 -7.72
N TYR A 114 -1.20 7.77 -8.27
CA TYR A 114 -0.08 6.86 -8.10
C TYR A 114 1.18 7.58 -7.64
N VAL A 115 1.92 6.95 -6.72
CA VAL A 115 3.30 7.30 -6.39
C VAL A 115 4.20 6.08 -6.58
N THR A 116 5.49 6.33 -6.81
CA THR A 116 6.47 5.28 -7.02
C THR A 116 6.85 4.57 -5.72
N GLY A 117 7.21 3.30 -5.83
CA GLY A 117 7.96 2.58 -4.81
C GLY A 117 9.44 2.41 -5.19
N ASN A 118 10.13 1.56 -4.44
CA ASN A 118 11.55 1.35 -4.67
C ASN A 118 11.84 0.37 -5.83
N HIS A 119 10.89 -0.43 -6.25
CA HIS A 119 11.06 -1.31 -7.41
C HIS A 119 11.07 -0.52 -8.71
N GLU A 120 10.23 0.48 -8.84
CA GLU A 120 10.23 1.38 -10.00
C GLU A 120 11.57 2.11 -10.20
N ALA A 121 12.26 2.45 -9.11
CA ALA A 121 13.57 3.11 -9.19
C ALA A 121 14.71 2.21 -9.71
N ARG A 122 14.46 0.89 -9.80
CA ARG A 122 15.48 -0.11 -10.17
C ARG A 122 15.35 -0.61 -11.60
N ILE A 123 14.31 -0.20 -12.32
CA ILE A 123 14.05 -0.65 -13.69
C ILE A 123 14.37 0.45 -14.71
N PRO A 124 15.00 0.12 -15.83
CA PRO A 124 15.23 1.08 -16.91
C PRO A 124 13.91 1.46 -17.64
N GLU A 125 12.89 0.63 -17.59
CA GLU A 125 11.59 0.80 -18.24
C GLU A 125 10.66 1.78 -17.49
N TYR A 126 11.10 2.40 -16.40
CA TYR A 126 10.22 3.29 -15.61
C TYR A 126 9.61 4.44 -16.42
N ALA A 127 10.35 5.00 -17.36
CA ALA A 127 9.82 6.07 -18.21
C ALA A 127 8.64 5.57 -19.09
N GLU A 128 8.71 4.34 -19.57
CA GLU A 128 7.65 3.68 -20.35
C GLU A 128 6.45 3.36 -19.46
N LEU A 129 6.66 2.77 -18.29
CA LEU A 129 5.61 2.54 -17.28
C LEU A 129 4.86 3.83 -16.95
N LYS A 130 5.58 4.91 -16.63
CA LYS A 130 4.98 6.20 -16.31
C LYS A 130 4.16 6.77 -17.48
N MET A 131 4.67 6.67 -18.69
CA MET A 131 3.96 7.11 -19.88
C MET A 131 2.66 6.32 -20.06
N GLY A 132 2.73 4.99 -19.99
CA GLY A 132 1.55 4.13 -20.11
C GLY A 132 0.50 4.37 -19.01
N LEU A 133 0.94 4.54 -17.74
CA LEU A 133 0.03 4.91 -16.65
C LEU A 133 -0.68 6.24 -16.92
N THR A 134 0.05 7.24 -17.41
CA THR A 134 -0.52 8.56 -17.74
C THR A 134 -1.51 8.46 -18.91
N GLU A 135 -1.18 7.71 -19.96
CA GLU A 135 -2.06 7.46 -21.12
C GLU A 135 -3.31 6.68 -20.72
N ALA A 136 -3.22 5.78 -19.75
CA ALA A 136 -4.37 5.08 -19.17
C ALA A 136 -5.29 5.99 -18.34
N GLY A 137 -4.84 7.21 -17.98
CA GLY A 137 -5.61 8.17 -17.19
C GLY A 137 -5.24 8.24 -15.71
N VAL A 138 -4.15 7.58 -15.29
CA VAL A 138 -3.63 7.66 -13.92
C VAL A 138 -2.93 9.00 -13.69
N THR A 139 -3.20 9.65 -12.58
CA THR A 139 -2.45 10.83 -12.14
C THR A 139 -1.20 10.39 -11.39
N VAL A 140 -0.03 10.50 -12.04
CA VAL A 140 1.27 10.16 -11.44
C VAL A 140 1.79 11.35 -10.63
N LEU A 141 1.99 11.16 -9.33
CA LEU A 141 2.43 12.20 -8.41
C LEU A 141 3.91 11.99 -8.01
N GLU A 142 4.81 12.67 -8.71
CA GLU A 142 6.25 12.68 -8.43
C GLU A 142 6.65 14.01 -7.80
N ASN A 143 6.63 14.10 -6.49
CA ASN A 143 6.81 15.33 -5.73
C ASN A 143 5.83 16.42 -6.20
N GLN A 144 4.57 16.05 -6.30
CA GLN A 144 3.50 16.91 -6.79
C GLN A 144 2.31 16.87 -5.85
N LYS A 145 1.45 17.89 -5.93
CA LYS A 145 0.17 17.92 -5.24
C LYS A 145 -0.95 18.32 -6.18
N VAL A 146 -2.14 17.83 -5.86
CA VAL A 146 -3.39 18.17 -6.52
C VAL A 146 -4.46 18.51 -5.49
N GLN A 147 -5.44 19.32 -5.89
CA GLN A 147 -6.63 19.55 -5.09
C GLN A 147 -7.73 18.59 -5.56
N ILE A 148 -8.25 17.80 -4.64
CA ILE A 148 -9.45 17.01 -4.86
C ILE A 148 -10.63 17.86 -4.42
N THR A 149 -11.55 18.14 -5.36
CA THR A 149 -12.67 19.05 -5.11
C THR A 149 -14.00 18.29 -5.19
N LYS A 150 -14.84 18.46 -4.19
CA LYS A 150 -16.20 17.93 -4.12
C LYS A 150 -17.13 19.01 -3.57
N ASP A 151 -18.22 19.32 -4.26
CA ASP A 151 -19.23 20.30 -3.86
C ASP A 151 -18.68 21.69 -3.46
N GLY A 152 -17.59 22.11 -4.12
CA GLY A 152 -16.94 23.42 -3.88
C GLY A 152 -15.96 23.46 -2.72
N GLU A 153 -15.80 22.37 -1.95
CA GLU A 153 -14.76 22.20 -0.93
C GLU A 153 -13.62 21.35 -1.48
N SER A 154 -12.45 21.39 -0.82
CA SER A 154 -11.25 20.69 -1.31
C SER A 154 -10.41 20.11 -0.19
N ILE A 155 -9.79 18.94 -0.48
CA ILE A 155 -8.68 18.38 0.29
C ILE A 155 -7.42 18.40 -0.58
N THR A 156 -6.25 18.44 0.05
CA THR A 156 -4.96 18.44 -0.66
C THR A 156 -4.40 17.03 -0.69
N LEU A 157 -4.24 16.45 -1.89
CA LEU A 157 -3.53 15.20 -2.10
C LEU A 157 -2.10 15.48 -2.55
N MET A 158 -1.12 15.03 -1.79
CA MET A 158 0.31 15.13 -2.09
C MET A 158 0.87 13.75 -2.40
N GLY A 159 1.76 13.65 -3.37
CA GLY A 159 2.51 12.42 -3.64
C GLY A 159 3.99 12.72 -3.73
N ILE A 160 4.81 11.92 -3.05
CA ILE A 160 6.27 12.00 -3.13
C ILE A 160 6.83 10.78 -3.84
N GLN A 161 7.84 11.01 -4.65
CA GLN A 161 8.62 9.98 -5.31
C GLN A 161 9.43 9.20 -4.27
N ASP A 162 9.58 7.88 -4.45
CA ASP A 162 10.44 7.10 -3.56
C ASP A 162 11.88 7.63 -3.58
N PRO A 163 12.52 7.76 -2.41
CA PRO A 163 13.88 8.31 -2.33
C PRO A 163 14.91 7.53 -3.13
N SER A 164 14.66 6.26 -3.49
CA SER A 164 15.57 5.45 -4.32
C SER A 164 15.75 5.99 -5.74
N PHE A 165 14.91 6.91 -6.20
CA PHE A 165 15.11 7.60 -7.49
C PHE A 165 16.24 8.65 -7.45
N ARG A 166 16.68 9.06 -6.28
CA ARG A 166 17.77 10.01 -6.15
C ARG A 166 19.12 9.31 -6.28
N THR A 167 19.94 9.76 -7.21
CA THR A 167 21.30 9.22 -7.42
C THR A 167 22.26 9.55 -6.28
N ASP A 168 21.97 10.59 -5.51
CA ASP A 168 22.70 11.02 -4.31
C ASP A 168 22.17 10.33 -3.03
N TYR A 169 21.19 9.43 -3.14
CA TYR A 169 20.62 8.64 -2.04
C TYR A 169 21.69 7.82 -1.28
N LEU A 170 22.78 7.43 -1.95
CA LEU A 170 23.92 6.77 -1.32
C LEU A 170 24.65 7.64 -0.29
N PHE A 171 24.46 8.97 -0.35
CA PHE A 171 25.09 9.96 0.53
C PHE A 171 24.08 10.75 1.37
N GLY A 172 22.77 10.60 1.11
CA GLY A 172 21.69 11.21 1.84
C GLY A 172 20.78 10.14 2.45
N ASP A 173 20.19 10.42 3.60
CA ASP A 173 19.17 9.54 4.15
C ASP A 173 17.81 9.74 3.46
N ALA A 174 16.99 8.69 3.45
CA ALA A 174 15.64 8.71 2.88
C ALA A 174 14.77 9.80 3.53
N GLU A 175 15.00 10.06 4.81
CA GLU A 175 14.29 11.05 5.60
C GLU A 175 14.53 12.46 5.05
N SER A 176 15.78 12.84 4.80
CA SER A 176 16.13 14.18 4.29
C SER A 176 15.52 14.44 2.92
N VAL A 177 15.60 13.47 2.01
CA VAL A 177 15.00 13.56 0.66
C VAL A 177 13.50 13.73 0.73
N SER A 178 12.83 12.89 1.53
CA SER A 178 11.38 12.92 1.68
C SER A 178 10.91 14.18 2.41
N ARG A 179 11.64 14.64 3.42
CA ARG A 179 11.38 15.91 4.14
C ARG A 179 11.42 17.09 3.18
N GLN A 180 12.44 17.18 2.34
CA GLN A 180 12.55 18.23 1.34
C GLN A 180 11.37 18.21 0.37
N ALA A 181 10.99 17.03 -0.14
CA ALA A 181 9.87 16.86 -1.04
C ALA A 181 8.56 17.34 -0.38
N ILE A 182 8.21 16.81 0.80
CA ILE A 182 6.98 17.17 1.52
C ILE A 182 6.94 18.66 1.80
N THR A 183 8.02 19.22 2.37
CA THR A 183 8.07 20.65 2.74
C THR A 183 7.89 21.57 1.53
N SER A 184 8.41 21.17 0.35
CA SER A 184 8.26 21.95 -0.88
C SER A 184 6.81 21.97 -1.40
N LEU A 185 6.01 20.96 -1.07
CA LEU A 185 4.62 20.82 -1.50
C LEU A 185 3.62 21.52 -0.57
N GLN A 186 3.96 21.63 0.72
CA GLN A 186 3.06 22.17 1.73
C GLN A 186 2.87 23.70 1.59
N ASN A 187 1.63 24.15 1.78
CA ASN A 187 1.27 25.55 1.95
C ASN A 187 0.52 25.74 3.28
N LYS A 188 0.63 26.92 3.86
CA LYS A 188 -0.09 27.26 5.10
C LYS A 188 -1.63 27.25 4.96
N SER A 189 -2.12 27.32 3.74
CA SER A 189 -3.56 27.31 3.40
C SER A 189 -4.08 25.93 3.02
N ASP A 190 -3.24 24.90 3.01
CA ASP A 190 -3.69 23.54 2.75
C ASP A 190 -4.61 23.12 3.93
N GLY A 191 -5.86 22.74 3.62
CA GLY A 191 -6.82 22.23 4.60
C GLY A 191 -6.44 20.85 5.11
N PHE A 192 -7.36 19.87 4.97
CA PHE A 192 -7.03 18.46 5.24
C PHE A 192 -6.06 17.94 4.16
N THR A 193 -4.94 17.36 4.62
CA THR A 193 -3.84 16.91 3.75
C THR A 193 -3.71 15.41 3.77
N VAL A 194 -3.67 14.82 2.58
CA VAL A 194 -3.40 13.38 2.35
C VAL A 194 -2.05 13.26 1.65
N LEU A 195 -1.16 12.42 2.17
CA LEU A 195 0.15 12.13 1.59
C LEU A 195 0.20 10.69 1.09
N LEU A 196 0.57 10.51 -0.16
CA LEU A 196 0.97 9.21 -0.70
C LEU A 196 2.49 9.10 -0.63
N SER A 197 2.98 8.09 0.09
CA SER A 197 4.41 7.77 0.21
C SER A 197 4.57 6.28 0.42
N HIS A 198 5.48 5.68 -0.31
CA HIS A 198 5.70 4.23 -0.24
C HIS A 198 6.25 3.75 1.11
N ARG A 199 7.03 4.59 1.84
CA ARG A 199 7.89 4.26 2.98
C ARG A 199 7.23 4.45 4.35
N PRO A 200 6.71 3.40 5.03
CA PRO A 200 6.09 3.54 6.35
C PRO A 200 7.09 3.81 7.47
N GLU A 201 8.37 3.40 7.30
CA GLU A 201 9.42 3.65 8.28
C GLU A 201 9.73 5.13 8.50
N LEU A 202 9.27 6.00 7.60
CA LEU A 202 9.41 7.46 7.71
C LEU A 202 8.26 8.11 8.49
N PHE A 203 7.47 7.37 9.25
CA PHE A 203 6.29 7.92 9.93
C PHE A 203 6.61 9.09 10.86
N ASP A 204 7.72 9.03 11.61
CA ASP A 204 8.13 10.12 12.50
C ASP A 204 8.36 11.42 11.72
N LEU A 205 8.91 11.34 10.50
CA LEU A 205 9.03 12.47 9.58
C LEU A 205 7.65 13.02 9.16
N TYR A 206 6.70 12.13 8.82
CA TYR A 206 5.35 12.57 8.41
C TYR A 206 4.63 13.31 9.54
N VAL A 207 4.79 12.83 10.78
CA VAL A 207 4.29 13.48 11.99
C VAL A 207 4.92 14.87 12.18
N ASP A 208 6.23 14.99 11.97
CA ASP A 208 6.95 16.27 12.10
C ASP A 208 6.55 17.29 11.03
N THR A 209 6.20 16.82 9.83
CA THR A 209 5.71 17.69 8.74
C THR A 209 4.25 18.10 8.93
N GLY A 210 3.50 17.40 9.80
CA GLY A 210 2.14 17.76 10.16
C GLY A 210 1.09 17.45 9.10
N VAL A 211 1.34 16.47 8.21
CA VAL A 211 0.32 15.93 7.31
C VAL A 211 -0.75 15.19 8.11
N ASP A 212 -2.01 15.20 7.65
CA ASP A 212 -3.13 14.64 8.42
C ASP A 212 -3.29 13.14 8.22
N LEU A 213 -3.22 12.68 6.97
CA LEU A 213 -3.38 11.27 6.59
C LEU A 213 -2.26 10.84 5.64
N VAL A 214 -1.68 9.67 5.88
CA VAL A 214 -0.63 9.08 5.03
C VAL A 214 -1.06 7.69 4.59
N PHE A 215 -0.86 7.37 3.32
CA PHE A 215 -0.97 6.01 2.80
C PHE A 215 0.40 5.49 2.41
N SER A 216 0.76 4.30 2.92
CA SER A 216 2.04 3.64 2.65
C SER A 216 1.88 2.15 2.34
N GLY A 217 2.85 1.61 1.59
CA GLY A 217 3.01 0.18 1.31
C GLY A 217 4.29 -0.38 1.90
N HIS A 218 5.13 -1.03 1.07
CA HIS A 218 6.52 -1.45 1.32
C HIS A 218 6.74 -2.51 2.41
N ALA A 219 5.96 -2.50 3.48
CA ALA A 219 6.18 -3.38 4.63
C ALA A 219 5.69 -4.82 4.40
N HIS A 220 4.85 -5.06 3.39
CA HIS A 220 4.25 -6.37 3.07
C HIS A 220 3.65 -7.08 4.30
N GLY A 221 3.07 -6.34 5.25
CA GLY A 221 2.54 -6.88 6.48
C GLY A 221 3.59 -7.57 7.37
N GLY A 222 4.88 -7.33 7.12
CA GLY A 222 5.99 -8.02 7.76
C GLY A 222 6.17 -9.46 7.30
N GLN A 223 5.76 -9.79 6.07
CA GLN A 223 5.92 -11.05 5.34
C GLN A 223 5.25 -12.25 6.03
N PHE A 224 5.68 -12.61 7.22
CA PHE A 224 5.11 -13.64 8.10
C PHE A 224 4.56 -12.99 9.36
N ARG A 225 3.31 -13.27 9.70
CA ARG A 225 2.67 -12.67 10.87
C ARG A 225 2.45 -13.70 11.97
N LEU A 226 3.00 -13.44 13.12
CA LEU A 226 2.75 -14.27 14.31
C LEU A 226 1.54 -13.73 15.07
N PRO A 227 0.66 -14.61 15.57
CA PRO A 227 -0.42 -14.19 16.48
C PRO A 227 0.12 -13.39 17.65
N PHE A 228 -0.49 -12.26 17.96
CA PHE A 228 -0.16 -11.35 19.07
C PHE A 228 1.19 -10.59 18.94
N VAL A 229 2.02 -10.91 17.95
CA VAL A 229 3.34 -10.28 17.75
C VAL A 229 3.31 -9.31 16.57
N GLY A 230 2.59 -9.65 15.49
CA GLY A 230 2.60 -8.90 14.25
C GLY A 230 3.57 -9.48 13.22
N GLY A 231 4.07 -8.63 12.32
CA GLY A 231 5.00 -8.98 11.26
C GLY A 231 6.38 -9.37 11.76
N LEU A 232 7.04 -10.31 11.07
CA LEU A 232 8.37 -10.76 11.47
C LEU A 232 9.50 -9.94 10.86
N VAL A 233 9.37 -9.53 9.59
CA VAL A 233 10.43 -8.80 8.89
C VAL A 233 9.85 -7.88 7.82
N ALA A 234 10.28 -6.63 7.81
CA ALA A 234 9.95 -5.69 6.75
C ALA A 234 11.21 -5.00 6.23
N PRO A 235 11.21 -4.59 4.93
CA PRO A 235 12.32 -3.82 4.38
C PRO A 235 12.57 -2.55 5.23
N ASN A 236 13.83 -2.18 5.38
CA ASN A 236 14.30 -1.00 6.12
C ASN A 236 13.92 -0.92 7.61
N GLN A 237 13.13 -1.87 8.12
CA GLN A 237 12.75 -1.98 9.54
C GLN A 237 13.36 -3.21 10.23
N GLY A 238 13.87 -4.19 9.45
CA GLY A 238 14.46 -5.42 9.98
C GLY A 238 13.44 -6.34 10.62
N PHE A 239 13.84 -7.01 11.73
CA PHE A 239 12.98 -7.94 12.45
C PHE A 239 12.05 -7.20 13.43
N PHE A 240 10.79 -7.68 13.50
CA PHE A 240 9.72 -7.12 14.33
C PHE A 240 9.47 -5.64 14.01
N PRO A 241 9.10 -5.34 12.74
CA PRO A 241 8.91 -3.97 12.27
C PRO A 241 7.84 -3.24 13.10
N LYS A 242 8.08 -1.96 13.38
CA LYS A 242 7.15 -1.09 14.10
C LYS A 242 5.90 -0.79 13.25
N TYR A 243 6.11 -0.59 11.94
CA TYR A 243 5.06 -0.19 10.99
C TYR A 243 4.87 -1.29 9.93
N ASP A 244 4.19 -2.37 10.30
CA ASP A 244 4.03 -3.55 9.45
C ASP A 244 2.71 -3.55 8.64
N ALA A 245 1.60 -3.20 9.26
CA ALA A 245 0.27 -3.11 8.62
C ALA A 245 -0.73 -2.44 9.55
N GLY A 246 -1.74 -1.79 8.97
CA GLY A 246 -2.85 -1.21 9.71
C GLY A 246 -2.72 0.29 9.97
N GLN A 247 -3.41 0.77 10.99
CA GLN A 247 -3.48 2.19 11.32
C GLN A 247 -2.51 2.54 12.45
N PHE A 248 -1.73 3.59 12.24
CA PHE A 248 -0.83 4.19 13.22
C PHE A 248 -1.19 5.66 13.40
N VAL A 249 -1.30 6.09 14.65
CA VAL A 249 -1.69 7.47 14.98
C VAL A 249 -0.67 8.07 15.93
N GLU A 250 -0.13 9.22 15.57
CA GLU A 250 0.74 10.00 16.46
C GLU A 250 0.46 11.49 16.26
N LYS A 251 0.23 12.23 17.36
CA LYS A 251 -0.23 13.62 17.37
C LYS A 251 -1.51 13.76 16.52
N ASN A 252 -1.44 14.53 15.43
CA ASN A 252 -2.55 14.77 14.50
C ASN A 252 -2.40 14.03 13.17
N THR A 253 -1.39 13.17 13.05
CA THR A 253 -1.10 12.42 11.83
C THR A 253 -1.54 10.97 11.99
N THR A 254 -2.31 10.49 11.02
CA THR A 254 -2.65 9.08 10.88
C THR A 254 -1.94 8.50 9.66
N MET A 255 -1.29 7.35 9.82
CA MET A 255 -0.75 6.59 8.70
C MET A 255 -1.46 5.25 8.59
N ILE A 256 -1.82 4.91 7.36
CA ILE A 256 -2.34 3.60 6.96
C ILE A 256 -1.24 2.87 6.21
N VAL A 257 -0.89 1.68 6.69
CA VAL A 257 0.11 0.81 6.05
C VAL A 257 -0.60 -0.42 5.49
N SER A 258 -0.56 -0.56 4.18
CA SER A 258 -1.09 -1.75 3.49
C SER A 258 -0.12 -2.93 3.60
N ARG A 259 -0.69 -4.14 3.67
CA ARG A 259 0.09 -5.39 3.53
C ARG A 259 0.50 -5.67 2.08
N GLY A 260 0.01 -4.84 1.16
CA GLY A 260 0.19 -5.07 -0.26
C GLY A 260 -0.62 -6.25 -0.81
N VAL A 261 -0.77 -6.31 -2.11
CA VAL A 261 -1.49 -7.41 -2.77
C VAL A 261 -0.54 -8.46 -3.34
N GLY A 262 0.62 -8.09 -3.88
CA GLY A 262 1.62 -9.00 -4.44
C GLY A 262 2.63 -9.53 -3.43
N ASP A 263 3.53 -10.36 -3.92
CA ASP A 263 4.57 -10.99 -3.11
C ASP A 263 5.83 -10.13 -3.02
N SER A 264 6.52 -10.22 -1.89
CA SER A 264 7.84 -9.64 -1.68
C SER A 264 8.96 -10.60 -2.18
N ILE A 265 10.16 -10.45 -1.64
CA ILE A 265 11.33 -11.30 -1.97
C ILE A 265 11.03 -12.79 -1.77
N ILE A 266 10.28 -13.14 -0.74
CA ILE A 266 9.84 -14.52 -0.47
C ILE A 266 8.40 -14.64 -0.98
N PRO A 267 8.13 -15.46 -2.00
CA PRO A 267 6.78 -15.62 -2.57
C PRO A 267 5.91 -16.49 -1.66
N LEU A 268 5.81 -16.13 -0.41
CA LEU A 268 5.05 -16.84 0.61
C LEU A 268 4.61 -15.88 1.71
N ARG A 269 3.32 -15.86 1.97
CA ARG A 269 2.68 -15.13 3.06
C ARG A 269 2.14 -16.13 4.08
N ILE A 270 2.45 -15.96 5.36
CA ILE A 270 1.91 -16.79 6.44
C ILE A 270 1.09 -15.90 7.38
N ASN A 271 -0.20 -16.22 7.53
CA ASN A 271 -1.15 -15.44 8.33
C ASN A 271 -1.18 -13.94 7.93
N ASN A 272 -0.93 -13.69 6.66
CA ASN A 272 -0.73 -12.35 6.09
C ASN A 272 -1.38 -12.26 4.69
N PRO A 273 -2.70 -12.42 4.57
CA PRO A 273 -3.37 -12.38 3.27
C PRO A 273 -3.17 -11.04 2.57
N PRO A 274 -3.11 -11.03 1.23
CA PRO A 274 -3.11 -9.80 0.45
C PRO A 274 -4.37 -8.97 0.72
N GLU A 275 -4.25 -7.64 0.67
CA GLU A 275 -5.37 -6.76 1.02
C GLU A 275 -5.50 -5.54 0.12
N ILE A 276 -6.74 -5.13 -0.11
CA ILE A 276 -7.13 -3.76 -0.44
C ILE A 276 -7.46 -3.07 0.88
N VAL A 277 -6.95 -1.87 1.07
CA VAL A 277 -7.35 -1.04 2.21
C VAL A 277 -8.37 -0.02 1.75
N VAL A 278 -9.41 0.20 2.54
CA VAL A 278 -10.43 1.22 2.27
C VAL A 278 -10.53 2.16 3.46
N VAL A 279 -10.50 3.45 3.20
CA VAL A 279 -10.55 4.50 4.22
C VAL A 279 -11.76 5.40 3.98
N GLU A 280 -12.64 5.48 4.96
CA GLU A 280 -13.72 6.46 5.02
C GLU A 280 -13.24 7.72 5.73
N LEU A 281 -13.37 8.86 5.07
CA LEU A 281 -13.17 10.17 5.70
C LEU A 281 -14.49 10.60 6.36
N GLU A 282 -14.42 11.10 7.59
CA GLU A 282 -15.59 11.63 8.28
C GLU A 282 -15.23 12.89 9.09
N ARG A 283 -16.02 13.92 8.90
CA ARG A 283 -15.92 15.13 9.70
C ARG A 283 -16.34 14.83 11.13
N LYS A 284 -15.57 15.33 12.08
CA LYS A 284 -15.79 15.15 13.52
C LYS A 284 -16.81 16.15 14.07
#